data_6da1a0dc6ec9a2dac431bd78fa63c983
#
_entry.id   6da1a0dc6ec9a2dac431bd78fa63c983
#
_cell.length_a   1.000
_cell.length_b   1.000
_cell.length_c   1.000
_cell.angle_alpha   90.00
_cell.angle_beta   90.00
_cell.angle_gamma   90.00
#
_symmetry.space_group_name_H-M   'P 1'
#
loop_
_entity.id
_entity.type
_entity.pdbx_description
1 polymer ?
#
loop_
_entity_poly.entity_id
_entity_poly.type
_entity_poly.pdbx_seq_one_letter_code
_entity_poly.pdbx_strand_id
1 'polypeptide(L)'
;MSKFLKFLLPIFILISCADSTDKVTEQDAKDFLAEVQEKAITEGPVYSSAYWIQSNFITYDSQKVAADFSKRGILESLEQARTAATFDALELDPQDRRALNIIKNGFVMPPPLDDDLAGEMASIMTELEAMYGNGTHCFSEDDCYDLEAFENI
;
A
#
# COMPACT_ATOMS: atom_id res chain seq x y z
N MET A 1 -45.65 65.94 18.84
CA MET A 1 -45.60 64.93 17.78
C MET A 1 -44.12 64.51 17.63
N SER A 2 -43.72 63.45 18.35
CA SER A 2 -42.34 63.00 18.46
C SER A 2 -42.14 61.87 17.47
N LYS A 3 -41.23 62.03 16.50
CA LYS A 3 -40.82 60.97 15.53
C LYS A 3 -39.71 60.20 16.14
N PHE A 4 -39.99 58.96 16.62
CA PHE A 4 -39.02 57.99 16.98
C PHE A 4 -38.36 57.42 15.70
N LEU A 5 -37.14 57.86 15.42
CA LEU A 5 -36.28 57.31 14.38
C LEU A 5 -35.62 56.01 14.94
N LYS A 6 -36.12 54.85 14.52
CA LYS A 6 -35.53 53.55 14.85
C LYS A 6 -34.27 53.35 14.00
N PHE A 7 -33.12 53.46 14.64
CA PHE A 7 -31.80 53.14 14.06
C PHE A 7 -31.67 51.63 14.04
N LEU A 8 -31.92 50.98 12.90
CA LEU A 8 -31.65 49.56 12.67
C LEU A 8 -30.16 49.42 12.34
N LEU A 9 -29.38 49.01 13.33
CA LEU A 9 -27.97 48.64 13.16
C LEU A 9 -27.88 47.24 12.51
N PRO A 10 -27.34 47.06 11.30
CA PRO A 10 -27.15 45.73 10.76
C PRO A 10 -26.00 45.07 11.51
N ILE A 11 -26.31 44.00 12.27
CA ILE A 11 -25.31 43.10 12.83
C ILE A 11 -24.69 42.31 11.67
N PHE A 12 -23.52 42.74 11.23
CA PHE A 12 -22.66 41.94 10.34
C PHE A 12 -22.13 40.78 11.15
N ILE A 13 -22.76 39.61 11.02
CA ILE A 13 -22.19 38.32 11.50
C ILE A 13 -21.04 38.00 10.55
N LEU A 14 -19.82 38.30 10.93
CA LEU A 14 -18.63 37.79 10.30
C LEU A 14 -18.60 36.28 10.59
N ILE A 15 -19.13 35.49 9.66
CA ILE A 15 -18.84 34.07 9.62
C ILE A 15 -17.35 33.95 9.22
N SER A 16 -16.48 33.93 10.21
CA SER A 16 -15.12 33.51 10.04
C SER A 16 -15.19 32.04 9.68
N CYS A 17 -15.00 31.69 8.40
CA CYS A 17 -14.55 30.37 8.02
C CYS A 17 -13.17 30.21 8.64
N ALA A 18 -13.12 29.67 9.85
CA ALA A 18 -11.90 29.05 10.36
C ALA A 18 -11.65 27.87 9.43
N ASP A 19 -10.63 28.02 8.60
CA ASP A 19 -10.01 26.91 7.89
C ASP A 19 -9.39 26.03 8.99
N SER A 20 -10.21 25.13 9.56
CA SER A 20 -9.72 24.08 10.44
C SER A 20 -9.03 23.06 9.53
N THR A 21 -7.79 23.34 9.18
CA THR A 21 -6.86 22.25 8.88
C THR A 21 -6.80 21.44 10.16
N ASP A 22 -7.62 20.39 10.26
CA ASP A 22 -7.60 19.46 11.36
C ASP A 22 -6.17 18.91 11.46
N LYS A 23 -5.45 19.39 12.49
CA LYS A 23 -4.10 18.92 12.74
C LYS A 23 -4.20 17.47 13.15
N VAL A 24 -3.51 16.59 12.40
CA VAL A 24 -3.38 15.19 12.77
C VAL A 24 -2.90 15.05 14.22
N THR A 25 -3.46 14.08 14.93
CA THR A 25 -3.23 13.84 16.35
C THR A 25 -2.54 12.50 16.59
N GLU A 26 -2.04 12.29 17.81
CA GLU A 26 -1.53 10.98 18.23
C GLU A 26 -2.61 9.88 18.11
N GLN A 27 -3.87 10.20 18.40
CA GLN A 27 -4.95 9.26 18.27
C GLN A 27 -5.20 8.85 16.83
N ASP A 28 -5.14 9.79 15.87
CA ASP A 28 -5.28 9.50 14.45
C ASP A 28 -4.17 8.54 13.97
N ALA A 29 -2.95 8.71 14.48
CA ALA A 29 -1.85 7.80 14.16
C ALA A 29 -2.08 6.38 14.71
N LYS A 30 -2.63 6.26 15.91
CA LYS A 30 -2.97 4.96 16.52
C LYS A 30 -4.12 4.27 15.79
N ASP A 31 -5.15 5.03 15.44
CA ASP A 31 -6.31 4.52 14.70
C ASP A 31 -5.87 4.03 13.31
N PHE A 32 -5.02 4.77 12.63
CA PHE A 32 -4.43 4.35 11.36
C PHE A 32 -3.61 3.05 11.50
N LEU A 33 -2.75 2.93 12.52
CA LEU A 33 -1.98 1.71 12.76
C LEU A 33 -2.88 0.51 13.05
N ALA A 34 -3.97 0.72 13.80
CA ALA A 34 -4.96 -0.33 14.08
C ALA A 34 -5.68 -0.77 12.80
N GLU A 35 -6.07 0.15 11.92
CA GLU A 35 -6.68 -0.15 10.64
C GLU A 35 -5.75 -0.95 9.73
N VAL A 36 -4.48 -0.53 9.61
CA VAL A 36 -3.47 -1.27 8.82
C VAL A 36 -3.29 -2.68 9.36
N GLN A 37 -3.24 -2.85 10.67
CA GLN A 37 -3.11 -4.16 11.31
C GLN A 37 -4.35 -5.04 11.07
N GLU A 38 -5.55 -4.51 11.23
CA GLU A 38 -6.80 -5.23 10.99
C GLU A 38 -6.88 -5.71 9.54
N LYS A 39 -6.55 -4.84 8.60
CA LYS A 39 -6.53 -5.15 7.18
C LYS A 39 -5.51 -6.24 6.85
N ALA A 40 -4.31 -6.16 7.41
CA ALA A 40 -3.29 -7.19 7.23
C ALA A 40 -3.75 -8.58 7.76
N ILE A 41 -4.49 -8.62 8.86
CA ILE A 41 -5.03 -9.86 9.41
C ILE A 41 -6.18 -10.42 8.56
N THR A 42 -7.06 -9.56 8.07
CA THR A 42 -8.27 -9.98 7.34
C THR A 42 -7.99 -10.32 5.88
N GLU A 43 -7.18 -9.52 5.19
CA GLU A 43 -6.90 -9.67 3.76
C GLU A 43 -5.61 -10.45 3.48
N GLY A 44 -4.62 -10.41 4.38
CA GLY A 44 -3.33 -11.08 4.22
C GLY A 44 -3.41 -12.56 3.84
N PRO A 45 -4.32 -13.37 4.41
CA PRO A 45 -4.47 -14.78 4.02
C PRO A 45 -4.86 -14.96 2.56
N VAL A 46 -5.66 -14.06 1.98
CA VAL A 46 -6.07 -14.13 0.57
C VAL A 46 -4.90 -13.78 -0.34
N TYR A 47 -4.14 -12.73 -0.02
CA TYR A 47 -2.90 -12.38 -0.73
C TYR A 47 -1.89 -13.53 -0.71
N SER A 48 -1.67 -14.10 0.48
CA SER A 48 -0.76 -15.24 0.64
C SER A 48 -1.21 -16.45 -0.18
N SER A 49 -2.52 -16.69 -0.27
CA SER A 49 -3.08 -17.79 -1.06
C SER A 49 -2.87 -17.59 -2.56
N ALA A 50 -3.06 -16.37 -3.06
CA ALA A 50 -2.80 -16.03 -4.46
C ALA A 50 -1.33 -16.27 -4.83
N TYR A 51 -0.43 -15.85 -3.96
CA TYR A 51 1.01 -16.06 -4.10
C TYR A 51 1.39 -17.54 -4.05
N TRP A 52 0.81 -18.30 -3.11
CA TRP A 52 1.06 -19.74 -3.00
C TRP A 52 0.60 -20.49 -4.24
N ILE A 53 -0.58 -20.13 -4.79
CA ILE A 53 -1.09 -20.74 -6.02
C ILE A 53 -0.14 -20.46 -7.18
N GLN A 54 0.32 -19.23 -7.36
CA GLN A 54 1.22 -18.86 -8.42
C GLN A 54 2.58 -19.59 -8.31
N SER A 55 3.13 -19.73 -7.09
CA SER A 55 4.42 -20.37 -6.86
C SER A 55 4.39 -21.90 -7.07
N ASN A 56 3.23 -22.55 -6.87
CA ASN A 56 3.09 -24.00 -6.97
C ASN A 56 2.45 -24.46 -8.30
N PHE A 57 1.69 -23.60 -8.96
CA PHE A 57 1.02 -23.87 -10.22
C PHE A 57 1.32 -22.73 -11.20
N ILE A 58 2.52 -22.77 -11.80
CA ILE A 58 3.01 -21.69 -12.67
C ILE A 58 2.29 -21.78 -14.01
N THR A 59 1.11 -21.17 -14.09
CA THR A 59 0.26 -21.09 -15.26
C THR A 59 -0.04 -19.65 -15.63
N TYR A 60 -0.50 -19.41 -16.85
CA TYR A 60 -0.95 -18.08 -17.26
C TYR A 60 -2.05 -17.51 -16.35
N ASP A 61 -3.00 -18.34 -15.91
CA ASP A 61 -4.11 -17.90 -15.08
C ASP A 61 -3.66 -17.56 -13.66
N SER A 62 -2.80 -18.38 -13.07
CA SER A 62 -2.25 -18.12 -11.74
C SER A 62 -1.37 -16.85 -11.71
N GLN A 63 -0.58 -16.62 -12.74
CA GLN A 63 0.21 -15.39 -12.90
C GLN A 63 -0.70 -14.16 -13.00
N LYS A 64 -1.80 -14.23 -13.74
CA LYS A 64 -2.76 -13.11 -13.83
C LYS A 64 -3.41 -12.80 -12.48
N VAL A 65 -3.81 -13.82 -11.74
CA VAL A 65 -4.38 -13.64 -10.39
C VAL A 65 -3.34 -13.01 -9.45
N ALA A 66 -2.11 -13.53 -9.44
CA ALA A 66 -1.05 -13.00 -8.60
C ALA A 66 -0.70 -11.54 -8.97
N ALA A 67 -0.63 -11.20 -10.26
CA ALA A 67 -0.37 -9.84 -10.73
C ALA A 67 -1.46 -8.86 -10.29
N ASP A 68 -2.74 -9.24 -10.30
CA ASP A 68 -3.84 -8.40 -9.82
C ASP A 68 -3.76 -8.15 -8.32
N PHE A 69 -3.45 -9.18 -7.52
CA PHE A 69 -3.22 -9.03 -6.09
C PHE A 69 -1.97 -8.18 -5.80
N SER A 70 -0.87 -8.40 -6.54
CA SER A 70 0.35 -7.62 -6.42
C SER A 70 0.10 -6.13 -6.72
N LYS A 71 -0.60 -5.82 -7.82
CA LYS A 71 -1.00 -4.43 -8.14
C LYS A 71 -1.77 -3.78 -7.00
N ARG A 72 -2.79 -4.45 -6.49
CA ARG A 72 -3.60 -3.94 -5.36
C ARG A 72 -2.74 -3.68 -4.12
N GLY A 73 -1.87 -4.62 -3.77
CA GLY A 73 -0.96 -4.48 -2.65
C GLY A 73 0.03 -3.32 -2.81
N ILE A 74 0.56 -3.09 -4.02
CA ILE A 74 1.45 -1.97 -4.35
C ILE A 74 0.72 -0.64 -4.12
N LEU A 75 -0.47 -0.46 -4.67
CA LEU A 75 -1.25 0.78 -4.57
C LEU A 75 -1.66 1.07 -3.12
N GLU A 76 -2.10 0.06 -2.41
CA GLU A 76 -2.45 0.17 -0.99
C GLU A 76 -1.25 0.55 -0.12
N SER A 77 -0.12 -0.14 -0.29
CA SER A 77 1.10 0.16 0.46
C SER A 77 1.59 1.58 0.20
N LEU A 78 1.43 2.09 -1.02
CA LEU A 78 1.76 3.46 -1.38
C LEU A 78 0.86 4.47 -0.66
N GLU A 79 -0.44 4.21 -0.59
CA GLU A 79 -1.40 5.04 0.14
C GLU A 79 -1.09 5.03 1.65
N GLN A 80 -0.84 3.85 2.20
CA GLN A 80 -0.44 3.70 3.61
C GLN A 80 0.85 4.45 3.93
N ALA A 81 1.86 4.39 3.05
CA ALA A 81 3.12 5.12 3.25
C ALA A 81 2.91 6.63 3.22
N ARG A 82 2.04 7.14 2.35
CA ARG A 82 1.68 8.57 2.29
C ARG A 82 0.95 9.02 3.55
N THR A 83 -0.02 8.23 4.00
CA THR A 83 -0.75 8.51 5.24
C THR A 83 0.19 8.48 6.43
N ALA A 84 1.06 7.47 6.56
CA ALA A 84 2.05 7.37 7.61
C ALA A 84 2.99 8.60 7.67
N ALA A 85 3.33 9.18 6.52
CA ALA A 85 4.17 10.38 6.44
C ALA A 85 3.49 11.64 7.03
N THR A 86 2.15 11.69 7.05
CA THR A 86 1.43 12.84 7.66
C THR A 86 1.64 12.94 9.17
N PHE A 87 2.03 11.83 9.82
CA PHE A 87 2.28 11.75 11.26
C PHE A 87 3.75 12.02 11.65
N ASP A 88 4.60 12.42 10.71
CA ASP A 88 6.05 12.59 10.98
C ASP A 88 6.36 13.66 12.03
N ALA A 89 5.57 14.73 12.08
CA ALA A 89 5.76 15.84 13.02
C ALA A 89 5.23 15.57 14.44
N LEU A 90 4.53 14.43 14.67
CA LEU A 90 3.96 14.10 15.98
C LEU A 90 5.03 13.50 16.90
N GLU A 91 4.94 13.79 18.19
CA GLU A 91 5.64 13.05 19.23
C GLU A 91 4.80 11.81 19.58
N LEU A 92 5.31 10.62 19.23
CA LEU A 92 4.62 9.34 19.40
C LEU A 92 5.43 8.40 20.27
N ASP A 93 4.76 7.40 20.83
CA ASP A 93 5.41 6.26 21.45
C ASP A 93 6.44 5.62 20.51
N PRO A 94 7.59 5.14 21.01
CA PRO A 94 8.63 4.54 20.17
C PRO A 94 8.16 3.36 19.32
N GLN A 95 7.17 2.58 19.77
CA GLN A 95 6.63 1.46 19.01
C GLN A 95 5.77 1.95 17.84
N ASP A 96 4.89 2.93 18.09
CA ASP A 96 4.06 3.55 17.05
C ASP A 96 4.93 4.24 16.01
N ARG A 97 5.94 5.00 16.45
CA ARG A 97 6.91 5.62 15.54
C ARG A 97 7.65 4.60 14.69
N ARG A 98 8.07 3.48 15.27
CA ARG A 98 8.72 2.39 14.56
C ARG A 98 7.79 1.76 13.53
N ALA A 99 6.53 1.50 13.89
CA ALA A 99 5.53 0.93 13.00
C ALA A 99 5.29 1.84 11.77
N LEU A 100 5.08 3.14 11.99
CA LEU A 100 4.94 4.12 10.90
C LEU A 100 6.19 4.18 10.01
N ASN A 101 7.39 4.09 10.57
CA ASN A 101 8.63 4.07 9.79
C ASN A 101 8.76 2.79 8.95
N ILE A 102 8.30 1.64 9.44
CA ILE A 102 8.26 0.39 8.66
C ILE A 102 7.30 0.56 7.48
N ILE A 103 6.10 1.08 7.70
CA ILE A 103 5.11 1.33 6.63
C ILE A 103 5.68 2.28 5.57
N LYS A 104 6.30 3.39 5.97
CA LYS A 104 6.88 4.37 5.04
C LYS A 104 8.05 3.82 4.21
N ASN A 105 8.86 2.96 4.79
CA ASN A 105 10.12 2.50 4.18
C ASN A 105 10.06 1.02 3.75
N GLY A 106 8.89 0.41 3.76
CA GLY A 106 8.69 -1.00 3.44
C GLY A 106 8.91 -1.37 1.97
N PHE A 107 9.17 -0.39 1.10
CA PHE A 107 9.44 -0.61 -0.31
C PHE A 107 10.92 -0.89 -0.56
N VAL A 108 11.20 -2.02 -1.20
CA VAL A 108 12.54 -2.32 -1.74
C VAL A 108 12.83 -1.38 -2.91
N MET A 109 11.82 -1.06 -3.68
CA MET A 109 11.86 -0.14 -4.81
C MET A 109 10.62 0.76 -4.76
N PRO A 110 10.77 2.10 -4.90
CA PRO A 110 9.62 2.99 -4.90
C PRO A 110 8.62 2.59 -6.01
N PRO A 111 7.37 2.28 -5.66
CA PRO A 111 6.39 1.92 -6.66
C PRO A 111 5.96 3.14 -7.49
N PRO A 112 5.54 2.92 -8.75
CA PRO A 112 4.98 3.98 -9.57
C PRO A 112 3.72 4.56 -8.93
N LEU A 113 3.49 5.87 -9.12
CA LEU A 113 2.30 6.57 -8.66
C LEU A 113 1.10 6.38 -9.58
N ASP A 114 1.39 5.98 -10.81
CA ASP A 114 0.41 5.76 -11.87
C ASP A 114 -0.13 4.32 -11.79
N ASP A 115 -1.43 4.18 -11.92
CA ASP A 115 -2.17 2.91 -11.76
C ASP A 115 -1.82 1.90 -12.86
N ASP A 116 -1.61 2.38 -14.07
CA ASP A 116 -1.24 1.52 -15.21
C ASP A 116 0.20 1.04 -15.08
N LEU A 117 1.12 1.92 -14.70
CA LEU A 117 2.52 1.56 -14.43
C LEU A 117 2.67 0.62 -13.22
N ALA A 118 1.83 0.78 -12.18
CA ALA A 118 1.79 -0.16 -11.07
C ALA A 118 1.32 -1.55 -11.51
N GLY A 119 0.35 -1.61 -12.42
CA GLY A 119 -0.11 -2.85 -13.03
C GLY A 119 0.96 -3.50 -13.91
N GLU A 120 1.68 -2.72 -14.72
CA GLU A 120 2.80 -3.21 -15.53
C GLU A 120 3.93 -3.76 -14.65
N MET A 121 4.33 -3.04 -13.62
CA MET A 121 5.32 -3.48 -12.65
C MET A 121 4.91 -4.82 -11.99
N ALA A 122 3.66 -4.95 -11.54
CA ALA A 122 3.15 -6.18 -10.95
C ALA A 122 3.19 -7.36 -11.93
N SER A 123 2.86 -7.14 -13.20
CA SER A 123 2.95 -8.15 -14.26
C SER A 123 4.38 -8.60 -14.51
N ILE A 124 5.31 -7.65 -14.65
CA ILE A 124 6.73 -7.94 -14.84
C ILE A 124 7.31 -8.75 -13.67
N MET A 125 6.99 -8.35 -12.44
CA MET A 125 7.44 -9.10 -11.25
C MET A 125 6.94 -10.54 -11.26
N THR A 126 5.66 -10.75 -11.57
CA THR A 126 5.06 -12.09 -11.63
C THR A 126 5.63 -12.93 -12.77
N GLU A 127 5.92 -12.31 -13.93
CA GLU A 127 6.59 -12.99 -15.06
C GLU A 127 8.02 -13.40 -14.70
N LEU A 128 8.78 -12.54 -14.03
CA LEU A 128 10.15 -12.86 -13.58
C LEU A 128 10.16 -14.04 -12.59
N GLU A 129 9.22 -14.06 -11.65
CA GLU A 129 9.07 -15.18 -10.71
C GLU A 129 8.70 -16.49 -11.44
N ALA A 130 7.81 -16.40 -12.43
CA ALA A 130 7.44 -17.57 -13.24
C ALA A 130 8.60 -18.05 -14.13
N MET A 131 9.38 -17.13 -14.71
CA MET A 131 10.59 -17.48 -15.47
C MET A 131 11.62 -18.16 -14.57
N TYR A 132 11.80 -17.68 -13.35
CA TYR A 132 12.68 -18.32 -12.37
C TYR A 132 12.19 -19.72 -12.00
N GLY A 133 10.91 -19.86 -11.63
CA GLY A 133 10.35 -21.15 -11.20
C GLY A 133 10.26 -22.21 -12.31
N ASN A 134 10.17 -21.80 -13.59
CA ASN A 134 10.21 -22.70 -14.75
C ASN A 134 11.61 -22.81 -15.37
N GLY A 135 12.62 -22.19 -14.75
CA GLY A 135 13.97 -22.15 -15.27
C GLY A 135 14.59 -23.51 -15.40
N THR A 136 15.17 -23.79 -16.57
CA THR A 136 15.96 -24.99 -16.83
C THR A 136 17.30 -24.60 -17.42
N HIS A 137 18.35 -25.30 -17.04
CA HIS A 137 19.66 -25.17 -17.67
C HIS A 137 20.07 -26.49 -18.30
N CYS A 138 20.56 -26.46 -19.52
CA CYS A 138 21.02 -27.63 -20.26
C CYS A 138 22.53 -27.56 -20.50
N PHE A 139 23.27 -28.56 -20.06
CA PHE A 139 24.68 -28.72 -20.41
C PHE A 139 24.84 -29.31 -21.83
N SER A 140 23.84 -30.10 -22.28
CA SER A 140 23.68 -30.60 -23.65
C SER A 140 22.19 -30.77 -23.97
N GLU A 141 21.84 -31.19 -25.20
CA GLU A 141 20.45 -31.35 -25.65
C GLU A 141 19.65 -32.34 -24.77
N ASP A 142 20.31 -33.34 -24.18
CA ASP A 142 19.69 -34.38 -23.38
C ASP A 142 20.03 -34.26 -21.86
N ASP A 143 20.76 -33.22 -21.45
CA ASP A 143 21.28 -33.04 -20.08
C ASP A 143 20.80 -31.71 -19.51
N CYS A 144 19.49 -31.65 -19.22
CA CYS A 144 18.80 -30.46 -18.71
C CYS A 144 18.37 -30.65 -17.26
N TYR A 145 18.55 -29.61 -16.47
CA TYR A 145 18.23 -29.55 -15.05
C TYR A 145 17.33 -28.36 -14.75
N ASP A 146 16.30 -28.58 -13.98
CA ASP A 146 15.51 -27.52 -13.33
C ASP A 146 16.15 -27.13 -11.99
N LEU A 147 15.54 -26.18 -11.30
CA LEU A 147 16.08 -25.67 -10.03
C LEU A 147 16.17 -26.76 -8.97
N GLU A 148 15.20 -27.69 -8.90
CA GLU A 148 15.17 -28.77 -7.91
C GLU A 148 16.27 -29.81 -8.20
N ALA A 149 16.48 -30.10 -9.47
CA ALA A 149 17.54 -31.04 -9.89
C ALA A 149 18.94 -30.48 -9.62
N PHE A 150 19.13 -29.15 -9.73
CA PHE A 150 20.41 -28.48 -9.42
C PHE A 150 20.82 -28.59 -7.95
N GLU A 151 19.88 -28.68 -6.99
CA GLU A 151 20.18 -28.83 -5.57
C GLU A 151 20.81 -30.21 -5.24
N ASN A 152 20.71 -31.15 -6.17
CA ASN A 152 21.15 -32.55 -5.97
C ASN A 152 22.44 -32.91 -6.74
N ILE A 153 23.09 -31.91 -7.37
CA ILE A 153 24.38 -32.07 -8.06
C ILE A 153 25.53 -31.59 -7.18
#